data_4a9f2eb9014f43154269e7b9f361befb
#
_entry.id   4a9f2eb9014f43154269e7b9f361befb
#
_cell.length_a   1.000
_cell.length_b   1.000
_cell.length_c   1.000
_cell.angle_alpha   90.00
_cell.angle_beta   90.00
_cell.angle_gamma   90.00
#
_symmetry.space_group_name_H-M   'P 1'
#
loop_
_entity.id
_entity.type
_entity.pdbx_description
1 polymer ?
#
loop_
_entity_poly.entity_id
_entity_poly.type
_entity_poly.pdbx_seq_one_letter_code
_entity_poly.pdbx_strand_id
1 'polypeptide(L)'
;MKQPIIEMKHVSYSYDHRNVIEDINLQIEEGTFLGLVGPNGSGKTTLLKCILGLIKPQTGELKLFGVPLRKFKDWSKIGFVSQKANSFNTGFPASVYEVVASGLTAKLGLFRRMSKADKQKVDEAIEAVGITSLKDRNI
;
A
#
# COMPACT_ATOMS: atom_id res chain seq x y z
N MET A 1 2.30 1.97 -26.28
CA MET A 1 2.53 2.81 -25.08
C MET A 1 2.24 1.94 -23.86
N LYS A 2 3.14 1.92 -22.87
CA LYS A 2 2.88 1.19 -21.63
C LYS A 2 1.78 1.92 -20.87
N GLN A 3 0.83 1.18 -20.32
CA GLN A 3 -0.26 1.76 -19.53
C GLN A 3 0.29 2.16 -18.16
N PRO A 4 0.06 3.41 -17.68
CA PRO A 4 0.56 3.83 -16.38
C PRO A 4 -0.09 3.01 -15.26
N ILE A 5 0.69 2.71 -14.22
CA ILE A 5 0.19 2.00 -13.04
C ILE A 5 -0.65 2.91 -12.14
N ILE A 6 -0.35 4.21 -12.13
CA ILE A 6 -1.14 5.26 -11.46
C ILE A 6 -1.38 6.39 -12.45
N GLU A 7 -2.63 6.79 -12.61
CA GLU A 7 -3.03 7.95 -13.39
C GLU A 7 -3.97 8.83 -12.57
N MET A 8 -3.61 10.08 -12.38
CA MET A 8 -4.43 11.09 -11.71
C MET A 8 -4.66 12.25 -12.67
N LYS A 9 -5.92 12.69 -12.81
CA LYS A 9 -6.32 13.84 -13.63
C LYS A 9 -7.21 14.76 -12.83
N HIS A 10 -6.76 16.00 -12.65
CA HIS A 10 -7.48 17.07 -11.94
C HIS A 10 -7.97 16.64 -10.55
N VAL A 11 -7.15 15.85 -9.84
CA VAL A 11 -7.52 15.31 -8.53
C VAL A 11 -7.37 16.37 -7.46
N SER A 12 -8.47 16.61 -6.70
CA SER A 12 -8.47 17.51 -5.55
C SER A 12 -9.10 16.84 -4.33
N TYR A 13 -8.64 17.24 -3.15
CA TYR A 13 -9.17 16.78 -1.88
C TYR A 13 -9.04 17.85 -0.79
N SER A 14 -10.09 18.03 0.02
CA SER A 14 -10.15 18.96 1.13
C SER A 14 -10.58 18.26 2.42
N TYR A 15 -10.05 18.69 3.56
CA TYR A 15 -10.57 18.40 4.89
C TYR A 15 -11.30 19.66 5.39
N ASP A 16 -12.54 19.53 5.83
CA ASP A 16 -13.31 20.61 6.47
C ASP A 16 -13.12 21.98 5.78
N HIS A 17 -13.37 22.05 4.46
CA HIS A 17 -13.22 23.25 3.60
C HIS A 17 -11.77 23.74 3.42
N ARG A 18 -10.76 23.03 3.94
CA ARG A 18 -9.36 23.35 3.69
C ARG A 18 -8.81 22.47 2.57
N ASN A 19 -8.47 23.09 1.45
CA ASN A 19 -7.82 22.42 0.35
C ASN A 19 -6.44 21.88 0.80
N VAL A 20 -6.22 20.58 0.59
CA VAL A 20 -4.97 19.89 0.95
C VAL A 20 -4.27 19.37 -0.30
N ILE A 21 -5.05 18.93 -1.29
CA ILE A 21 -4.59 18.55 -2.62
C ILE A 21 -5.45 19.32 -3.61
N GLU A 22 -4.83 19.97 -4.58
CA GLU A 22 -5.52 20.80 -5.54
C GLU A 22 -4.97 20.53 -6.95
N ASP A 23 -5.87 20.16 -7.85
CA ASP A 23 -5.61 19.95 -9.29
C ASP A 23 -4.39 19.07 -9.62
N ILE A 24 -4.20 17.98 -8.91
CA ILE A 24 -3.06 17.07 -9.12
C ILE A 24 -3.25 16.30 -10.42
N ASN A 25 -2.26 16.42 -11.29
CA ASN A 25 -2.09 15.67 -12.52
C ASN A 25 -0.80 14.87 -12.43
N LEU A 26 -0.87 13.53 -12.41
CA LEU A 26 0.26 12.65 -12.19
C LEU A 26 0.09 11.35 -12.97
N GLN A 27 1.15 10.92 -13.64
CA GLN A 27 1.24 9.58 -14.22
C GLN A 27 2.50 8.89 -13.72
N ILE A 28 2.36 7.62 -13.30
CA ILE A 28 3.47 6.79 -12.85
C ILE A 28 3.46 5.52 -13.69
N GLU A 29 4.55 5.30 -14.41
CA GLU A 29 4.80 4.12 -15.24
C GLU A 29 5.31 2.96 -14.39
N GLU A 30 5.14 1.74 -14.88
CA GLU A 30 5.74 0.55 -14.27
C GLU A 30 7.27 0.66 -14.21
N GLY A 31 7.85 0.30 -13.06
CA GLY A 31 9.29 0.37 -12.81
C GLY A 31 9.81 1.76 -12.43
N THR A 32 8.92 2.76 -12.31
CA THR A 32 9.31 4.10 -11.86
C THR A 32 9.59 4.12 -10.35
N PHE A 33 10.72 4.72 -9.96
CA PHE A 33 10.98 5.14 -8.59
C PHE A 33 10.64 6.62 -8.44
N LEU A 34 9.61 6.95 -7.67
CA LEU A 34 9.13 8.32 -7.47
C LEU A 34 9.39 8.77 -6.04
N GLY A 35 10.13 9.87 -5.86
CA GLY A 35 10.31 10.55 -4.59
C GLY A 35 9.26 11.67 -4.41
N LEU A 36 8.47 11.61 -3.33
CA LEU A 36 7.52 12.66 -2.97
C LEU A 36 8.10 13.50 -1.84
N VAL A 37 8.56 14.71 -2.14
CA VAL A 37 9.23 15.62 -1.20
C VAL A 37 8.41 16.89 -0.97
N GLY A 38 8.56 17.50 0.19
CA GLY A 38 7.88 18.74 0.55
C GLY A 38 7.79 18.93 2.07
N PRO A 39 7.43 20.13 2.56
CA PRO A 39 7.31 20.42 3.98
C PRO A 39 6.19 19.61 4.66
N ASN A 40 6.21 19.57 6.00
CA ASN A 40 5.12 18.96 6.75
C ASN A 40 3.82 19.72 6.50
N GLY A 41 2.71 18.98 6.32
CA GLY A 41 1.41 19.57 6.00
C GLY A 41 1.19 19.88 4.51
N SER A 42 2.13 19.61 3.60
CA SER A 42 1.98 19.85 2.16
C SER A 42 1.08 18.83 1.41
N GLY A 43 0.36 17.97 2.11
CA GLY A 43 -0.57 17.03 1.48
C GLY A 43 0.03 15.69 1.04
N LYS A 44 1.33 15.41 1.24
CA LYS A 44 1.99 14.15 0.82
C LYS A 44 1.25 12.90 1.29
N THR A 45 0.95 12.84 2.58
CA THR A 45 0.22 11.71 3.18
C THR A 45 -1.21 11.61 2.65
N THR A 46 -1.85 12.74 2.38
CA THR A 46 -3.20 12.80 1.82
C THR A 46 -3.21 12.28 0.38
N LEU A 47 -2.22 12.67 -0.42
CA LEU A 47 -2.04 12.14 -1.77
C LEU A 47 -1.87 10.61 -1.77
N LEU A 48 -1.00 10.09 -0.90
CA LEU A 48 -0.83 8.63 -0.74
C LEU A 48 -2.13 7.95 -0.31
N LYS A 49 -2.89 8.53 0.63
CA LYS A 49 -4.18 7.99 1.04
C LYS A 49 -5.20 7.97 -0.09
N CYS A 50 -5.20 8.97 -0.99
CA CYS A 50 -6.03 8.96 -2.20
C CYS A 50 -5.63 7.79 -3.12
N ILE A 51 -4.34 7.63 -3.39
CA ILE A 51 -3.82 6.53 -4.24
C ILE A 51 -4.18 5.16 -3.65
N LEU A 52 -4.06 5.01 -2.34
CA LEU A 52 -4.39 3.77 -1.62
C LEU A 52 -5.91 3.54 -1.46
N GLY A 53 -6.76 4.45 -1.93
CA GLY A 53 -8.21 4.35 -1.78
C GLY A 53 -8.72 4.48 -0.35
N LEU A 54 -7.87 4.90 0.60
CA LEU A 54 -8.24 5.13 2.00
C LEU A 54 -9.12 6.36 2.18
N ILE A 55 -8.97 7.34 1.29
CA ILE A 55 -9.85 8.50 1.15
C ILE A 55 -10.21 8.66 -0.33
N LYS A 56 -11.41 9.16 -0.59
CA LYS A 56 -11.89 9.35 -1.97
C LYS A 56 -11.64 10.79 -2.39
N PRO A 57 -10.99 11.04 -3.54
CA PRO A 57 -10.93 12.35 -4.13
C PRO A 57 -12.32 12.98 -4.28
N GLN A 58 -12.43 14.29 -4.07
CA GLN A 58 -13.69 15.03 -4.23
C GLN A 58 -13.93 15.34 -5.70
N THR A 59 -12.84 15.65 -6.43
CA THR A 59 -12.88 15.92 -7.87
C THR A 59 -11.80 15.16 -8.60
N GLY A 60 -11.92 15.09 -9.93
CA GLY A 60 -10.96 14.45 -10.79
C GLY A 60 -11.12 12.94 -10.92
N GLU A 61 -10.21 12.35 -11.66
CA GLU A 61 -10.14 10.91 -11.89
C GLU A 61 -8.84 10.32 -11.37
N LEU A 62 -8.95 9.17 -10.70
CA LEU A 62 -7.81 8.36 -10.28
C LEU A 62 -8.00 6.94 -10.81
N LYS A 63 -6.99 6.43 -11.52
CA LYS A 63 -6.94 5.05 -12.01
C LYS A 63 -5.70 4.35 -11.48
N LEU A 64 -5.87 3.08 -11.15
CA LEU A 64 -4.80 2.15 -10.79
C LEU A 64 -4.77 1.04 -11.83
N PHE A 65 -3.61 0.83 -12.46
CA PHE A 65 -3.45 -0.17 -13.53
C PHE A 65 -4.53 -0.02 -14.62
N GLY A 66 -4.87 1.22 -15.00
CA GLY A 66 -5.91 1.56 -15.98
C GLY A 66 -7.35 1.41 -15.49
N VAL A 67 -7.58 0.91 -14.28
CA VAL A 67 -8.91 0.71 -13.71
C VAL A 67 -9.27 1.90 -12.81
N PRO A 68 -10.44 2.56 -12.98
CA PRO A 68 -10.89 3.61 -12.09
C PRO A 68 -10.89 3.14 -10.63
N LEU A 69 -10.40 3.96 -9.70
CA LEU A 69 -10.25 3.63 -8.27
C LEU A 69 -11.52 3.03 -7.66
N ARG A 70 -12.69 3.55 -8.03
CA ARG A 70 -13.99 3.05 -7.54
C ARG A 70 -14.31 1.61 -7.95
N LYS A 71 -13.67 1.11 -9.02
CA LYS A 71 -13.85 -0.25 -9.58
C LYS A 71 -12.66 -1.15 -9.31
N PHE A 72 -11.58 -0.60 -8.75
CA PHE A 72 -10.36 -1.35 -8.49
C PHE A 72 -10.57 -2.37 -7.36
N LYS A 73 -10.25 -3.63 -7.61
CA LYS A 73 -10.43 -4.74 -6.67
C LYS A 73 -9.15 -5.50 -6.36
N ASP A 74 -8.12 -5.33 -7.20
CA ASP A 74 -6.90 -6.13 -7.11
C ASP A 74 -5.86 -5.49 -6.17
N TRP A 75 -6.28 -5.27 -4.93
CA TRP A 75 -5.46 -4.65 -3.90
C TRP A 75 -4.20 -5.45 -3.54
N SER A 76 -4.16 -6.75 -3.94
CA SER A 76 -2.98 -7.58 -3.76
C SER A 76 -1.76 -7.10 -4.56
N LYS A 77 -1.95 -6.22 -5.55
CA LYS A 77 -0.88 -5.58 -6.33
C LYS A 77 -0.24 -4.41 -5.62
N ILE A 78 -0.80 -3.95 -4.50
CA ILE A 78 -0.34 -2.74 -3.80
C ILE A 78 0.18 -3.13 -2.43
N GLY A 79 1.45 -2.82 -2.19
CA GLY A 79 2.05 -2.86 -0.86
C GLY A 79 2.17 -1.46 -0.27
N PHE A 80 1.89 -1.30 1.02
CA PHE A 80 2.04 -0.05 1.73
C PHE A 80 2.76 -0.25 3.07
N VAL A 81 3.83 0.51 3.27
CA VAL A 81 4.54 0.58 4.55
C VAL A 81 4.26 1.94 5.17
N SER A 82 3.56 1.95 6.30
CA SER A 82 3.21 3.20 6.99
C SER A 82 4.39 3.74 7.79
N GLN A 83 4.45 5.06 7.98
CA GLN A 83 5.44 5.72 8.83
C GLN A 83 5.35 5.25 10.30
N LYS A 84 4.15 4.82 10.74
CA LYS A 84 3.90 4.32 12.10
C LYS A 84 3.99 2.79 12.21
N ALA A 85 4.62 2.11 11.25
CA ALA A 85 4.80 0.66 11.30
C ALA A 85 5.53 0.19 12.58
N ASN A 86 6.34 1.07 13.20
CA ASN A 86 7.06 0.79 14.46
C ASN A 86 6.17 0.81 15.72
N SER A 87 4.90 1.22 15.62
CA SER A 87 3.96 1.19 16.76
C SER A 87 3.08 -0.06 16.77
N PHE A 88 3.65 -1.21 16.36
CA PHE A 88 3.02 -2.48 16.65
C PHE A 88 2.91 -2.64 18.17
N ASN A 89 1.67 -2.86 18.62
CA ASN A 89 1.34 -3.05 20.01
C ASN A 89 2.25 -4.15 20.60
N THR A 90 3.08 -3.80 21.57
CA THR A 90 3.90 -4.73 22.35
C THR A 90 3.07 -5.79 23.11
N GLY A 91 1.76 -5.78 22.97
CA GLY A 91 0.83 -6.71 23.59
C GLY A 91 0.34 -7.85 22.69
N PHE A 92 0.70 -7.89 21.42
CA PHE A 92 0.33 -9.01 20.53
C PHE A 92 1.58 -9.82 20.20
N PRO A 93 1.79 -10.97 20.85
CA PRO A 93 2.95 -11.81 20.59
C PRO A 93 2.80 -12.50 19.24
N ALA A 94 3.41 -11.94 18.21
CA ALA A 94 3.51 -12.54 16.89
C ALA A 94 4.98 -12.64 16.47
N SER A 95 5.35 -13.73 15.85
CA SER A 95 6.66 -13.88 15.22
C SER A 95 6.75 -13.11 13.91
N VAL A 96 7.96 -12.81 13.46
CA VAL A 96 8.21 -12.21 12.12
C VAL A 96 7.52 -13.06 11.04
N TYR A 97 7.60 -14.38 11.14
CA TYR A 97 6.93 -15.28 10.20
C TYR A 97 5.42 -15.05 10.15
N GLU A 98 4.76 -14.97 11.30
CA GLU A 98 3.30 -14.79 11.38
C GLU A 98 2.87 -13.44 10.81
N VAL A 99 3.65 -12.39 11.06
CA VAL A 99 3.38 -11.05 10.49
C VAL A 99 3.50 -11.07 8.98
N VAL A 100 4.56 -11.65 8.42
CA VAL A 100 4.73 -11.77 6.97
C VAL A 100 3.64 -12.67 6.36
N ALA A 101 3.30 -13.79 7.03
CA ALA A 101 2.24 -14.70 6.60
C ALA A 101 0.86 -14.01 6.58
N SER A 102 0.61 -13.05 7.46
CA SER A 102 -0.65 -12.29 7.49
C SER A 102 -0.92 -11.54 6.18
N GLY A 103 0.12 -11.18 5.43
CA GLY A 103 0.00 -10.57 4.11
C GLY A 103 -0.71 -11.45 3.06
N LEU A 104 -0.72 -12.78 3.27
CA LEU A 104 -1.43 -13.72 2.40
C LEU A 104 -2.92 -13.87 2.77
N THR A 105 -3.36 -13.37 3.92
CA THR A 105 -4.71 -13.59 4.44
C THR A 105 -5.79 -13.04 3.50
N ALA A 106 -5.54 -11.89 2.89
CA ALA A 106 -6.46 -11.29 1.92
C ALA A 106 -6.70 -12.19 0.69
N LYS A 107 -5.71 -13.01 0.31
CA LYS A 107 -5.77 -13.93 -0.83
C LYS A 107 -6.33 -15.30 -0.43
N LEU A 108 -6.04 -15.76 0.77
CA LEU A 108 -6.43 -17.10 1.24
C LEU A 108 -7.85 -17.13 1.82
N GLY A 109 -8.37 -15.99 2.33
CA GLY A 109 -9.61 -15.94 3.11
C GLY A 109 -9.45 -16.48 4.54
N LEU A 110 -10.45 -16.19 5.40
CA LEU A 110 -10.40 -16.40 6.86
C LEU A 110 -10.26 -17.87 7.31
N PHE A 111 -10.60 -18.85 6.46
CA PHE A 111 -10.69 -20.25 6.87
C PHE A 111 -9.80 -21.21 6.06
N ARG A 112 -8.95 -20.69 5.18
CA ARG A 112 -8.10 -21.57 4.36
C ARG A 112 -6.73 -21.73 5.00
N ARG A 113 -6.32 -22.99 5.17
CA ARG A 113 -4.96 -23.31 5.62
C ARG A 113 -3.95 -22.97 4.53
N MET A 114 -2.80 -22.46 4.94
CA MET A 114 -1.68 -22.20 4.04
C MET A 114 -1.19 -23.49 3.41
N SER A 115 -1.10 -23.51 2.09
CA SER A 115 -0.48 -24.59 1.32
C SER A 115 1.05 -24.57 1.49
N LYS A 116 1.73 -25.63 1.03
CA LYS A 116 3.20 -25.66 0.99
C LYS A 116 3.77 -24.52 0.14
N ALA A 117 3.13 -24.21 -0.96
CA ALA A 117 3.53 -23.09 -1.84
C ALA A 117 3.34 -21.71 -1.17
N ASP A 118 2.32 -21.55 -0.33
CA ASP A 118 2.10 -20.29 0.41
C ASP A 118 3.18 -20.10 1.48
N LYS A 119 3.56 -21.16 2.19
CA LYS A 119 4.67 -21.14 3.15
C LYS A 119 6.00 -20.78 2.50
N GLN A 120 6.27 -21.34 1.32
CA GLN A 120 7.46 -21.02 0.56
C GLN A 120 7.51 -19.53 0.18
N LYS A 121 6.40 -18.93 -0.21
CA LYS A 121 6.33 -17.49 -0.51
C LYS A 121 6.64 -16.61 0.70
N VAL A 122 6.22 -17.04 1.89
CA VAL A 122 6.56 -16.35 3.14
C VAL A 122 8.06 -16.40 3.38
N ASP A 123 8.66 -17.58 3.21
CA ASP A 123 10.10 -17.78 3.40
C ASP A 123 10.90 -16.95 2.38
N GLU A 124 10.51 -16.97 1.11
CA GLU A 124 11.11 -16.13 0.05
C GLU A 124 11.02 -14.63 0.35
N ALA A 125 9.88 -14.16 0.89
CA ALA A 125 9.72 -12.76 1.26
C ALA A 125 10.63 -12.36 2.43
N ILE A 126 10.80 -13.22 3.43
CA ILE A 126 11.69 -13.02 4.57
C ILE A 126 13.16 -12.98 4.12
N GLU A 127 13.53 -13.89 3.20
CA GLU A 127 14.87 -13.97 2.62
C GLU A 127 15.18 -12.73 1.77
N ALA A 128 14.23 -12.29 0.96
CA ALA A 128 14.39 -11.13 0.09
C ALA A 128 14.75 -9.83 0.83
N VAL A 129 14.34 -9.70 2.10
CA VAL A 129 14.69 -8.55 2.95
C VAL A 129 15.84 -8.86 3.93
N GLY A 130 16.46 -10.05 3.85
CA GLY A 130 17.66 -10.41 4.59
C GLY A 130 17.44 -10.64 6.09
N ILE A 131 16.21 -10.96 6.53
CA ILE A 131 15.89 -11.18 7.95
C ILE A 131 15.57 -12.64 8.32
N THR A 132 16.08 -13.58 7.55
CA THR A 132 15.84 -15.04 7.76
C THR A 132 16.23 -15.51 9.17
N SER A 133 17.30 -14.96 9.75
CA SER A 133 17.75 -15.28 11.12
C SER A 133 16.78 -14.78 12.20
N LEU A 134 15.85 -13.88 11.86
CA LEU A 134 14.87 -13.33 12.79
C LEU A 134 13.47 -13.93 12.61
N LYS A 135 13.33 -14.94 11.75
CA LYS A 135 12.04 -15.52 11.33
C LYS A 135 11.13 -15.89 12.51
N ASP A 136 11.70 -16.53 13.54
CA ASP A 136 10.96 -17.03 14.70
C ASP A 136 10.97 -16.04 15.89
N ARG A 137 11.58 -14.87 15.70
CA ARG A 137 11.64 -13.85 16.76
C ARG A 137 10.28 -13.16 16.91
N ASN A 138 9.82 -13.03 18.15
CA ASN A 138 8.66 -12.19 18.47
C ASN A 138 8.98 -10.70 18.25
N ILE A 139 7.99 -9.96 17.77
CA ILE A 139 8.05 -8.53 17.49
C ILE A 139 7.48 -7.76 18.67
#